data_bf045f97dd08fe1f1731ef77b572ffdb
#
_entry.id   bf045f97dd08fe1f1731ef77b572ffdb
#
_cell.length_a   1.000
_cell.length_b   1.000
_cell.length_c   1.000
_cell.angle_alpha   90.00
_cell.angle_beta   90.00
_cell.angle_gamma   90.00
#
_symmetry.space_group_name_H-M   'P 1'
#
loop_
_entity.id
_entity.type
_entity.pdbx_description
1 polymer ?
#
loop_
_entity_poly.entity_id
_entity_poly.type
_entity_poly.pdbx_seq_one_letter_code
_entity_poly.pdbx_strand_id
1 'polypeptide(L)'
;MLKRRIGTIILPVVWLASTAVCGAQTQPSQEWVGTWAASPMLVLPGFAMRPFTGDTLREIVHISNGGEQLRVRFTNEFGMDPLTISDAHVALSAGGAAIEPGTDHALTFGGLGSVRIAPGAAVFSDPVALAAPPLCDLAISFYVPNQVLRAETYHSFADQDSFAADGDVAGAAVLAQASTLSSWYFLSGVDVSAAAGARAIVALGDSITDGAHSTANANRRWPDVLAARLKQEPGLAQVSVLNEGIGGNRVLNENAGPSAMSRFDRDVLAQDGVKYLIVLEGINDIGHTARSSGPEDEIDAAQLEFGLKQIADAAHEHGIKVYGATLTPYGGASYFSDKGEQMREEVNRWIRTSGVFDAVIDFDEITRDPADPTRFNPAYDCGDHLHPGDAGYQAMGAGIDLKLFEK
;
A
#
# COMPACT_ATOMS: atom_id res chain seq x y z
N MET A 1 10.47 -97.05 38.75
CA MET A 1 9.68 -95.83 38.84
C MET A 1 10.39 -94.73 38.07
N LEU A 2 9.97 -94.44 36.84
CA LEU A 2 10.65 -93.54 35.95
C LEU A 2 9.75 -92.25 35.86
N LYS A 3 10.25 -91.14 36.39
CA LYS A 3 9.54 -89.84 36.26
C LYS A 3 9.98 -89.14 34.97
N ARG A 4 9.07 -89.03 33.97
CA ARG A 4 9.24 -88.20 32.77
C ARG A 4 9.05 -86.75 33.17
N ARG A 5 10.01 -85.86 32.85
CA ARG A 5 9.87 -84.40 32.88
C ARG A 5 9.42 -83.96 31.52
N ILE A 6 8.30 -83.25 31.48
CA ILE A 6 7.80 -82.60 30.30
C ILE A 6 8.40 -81.17 30.32
N GLY A 7 9.23 -80.87 29.33
CA GLY A 7 9.78 -79.50 29.17
C GLY A 7 8.83 -78.66 28.31
N THR A 8 8.36 -77.58 28.86
CA THR A 8 7.50 -76.59 28.12
C THR A 8 8.43 -75.65 27.31
N ILE A 9 8.33 -75.71 26.01
CA ILE A 9 9.05 -74.78 25.12
C ILE A 9 8.17 -73.54 24.98
N ILE A 10 8.65 -72.37 25.47
CA ILE A 10 8.05 -71.04 25.27
C ILE A 10 8.71 -70.43 24.03
N LEU A 11 8.01 -70.31 22.95
CA LEU A 11 8.45 -69.53 21.79
C LEU A 11 8.14 -68.02 22.03
N PRO A 12 9.12 -67.13 21.85
CA PRO A 12 8.85 -65.72 21.94
C PRO A 12 8.13 -65.23 20.66
N VAL A 13 6.92 -64.65 20.82
CA VAL A 13 6.21 -63.93 19.76
C VAL A 13 6.87 -62.55 19.66
N VAL A 14 7.61 -62.33 18.58
CA VAL A 14 8.15 -60.99 18.25
C VAL A 14 7.07 -60.21 17.55
N TRP A 15 6.54 -59.18 18.22
CA TRP A 15 5.67 -58.19 17.60
C TRP A 15 6.53 -57.17 16.82
N LEU A 16 6.47 -57.24 15.48
CA LEU A 16 6.98 -56.19 14.60
C LEU A 16 5.95 -55.02 14.59
N ALA A 17 6.21 -53.99 15.36
CA ALA A 17 5.47 -52.74 15.26
C ALA A 17 5.93 -52.00 14.02
N SER A 18 5.14 -52.06 12.95
CA SER A 18 5.32 -51.21 11.77
C SER A 18 4.90 -49.79 12.13
N THR A 19 5.83 -48.90 12.43
CA THR A 19 5.58 -47.46 12.51
C THR A 19 5.42 -46.93 11.12
N ALA A 20 4.18 -46.75 10.68
CA ALA A 20 3.85 -45.94 9.49
C ALA A 20 4.23 -44.50 9.85
N VAL A 21 5.38 -44.02 9.38
CA VAL A 21 5.70 -42.60 9.34
C VAL A 21 4.79 -41.96 8.32
N CYS A 22 3.68 -41.39 8.80
CA CYS A 22 2.85 -40.50 8.00
C CYS A 22 3.67 -39.24 7.71
N GLY A 23 4.38 -39.22 6.59
CA GLY A 23 5.05 -38.04 6.09
C GLY A 23 3.95 -37.03 5.80
N ALA A 24 3.75 -36.04 6.68
CA ALA A 24 3.01 -34.85 6.34
C ALA A 24 3.75 -34.22 5.15
N GLN A 25 3.22 -34.36 3.95
CA GLN A 25 3.62 -33.54 2.83
C GLN A 25 3.24 -32.10 3.23
N THR A 26 4.22 -31.31 3.66
CA THR A 26 4.05 -29.87 3.72
C THR A 26 3.79 -29.43 2.29
N GLN A 27 2.54 -29.10 1.98
CA GLN A 27 2.24 -28.35 0.77
C GLN A 27 3.14 -27.13 0.79
N PRO A 28 3.80 -26.75 -0.32
CA PRO A 28 4.54 -25.50 -0.36
C PRO A 28 3.59 -24.40 0.09
N SER A 29 4.02 -23.61 1.07
CA SER A 29 3.24 -22.45 1.53
C SER A 29 2.95 -21.60 0.32
N GLN A 30 1.68 -21.29 0.09
CA GLN A 30 1.28 -20.33 -0.94
C GLN A 30 2.06 -19.04 -0.70
N GLU A 31 2.87 -18.61 -1.67
CA GLU A 31 3.54 -17.31 -1.60
C GLU A 31 2.54 -16.22 -2.03
N TRP A 32 2.60 -15.09 -1.36
CA TRP A 32 1.77 -13.93 -1.61
C TRP A 32 2.62 -12.76 -2.08
N VAL A 33 2.03 -11.89 -2.87
CA VAL A 33 2.61 -10.60 -3.24
C VAL A 33 1.54 -9.52 -3.13
N GLY A 34 1.89 -8.42 -2.47
CA GLY A 34 1.02 -7.24 -2.43
C GLY A 34 0.76 -6.73 -3.85
N THR A 35 -0.48 -6.36 -4.14
CA THR A 35 -0.87 -5.85 -5.45
C THR A 35 -1.55 -4.49 -5.41
N TRP A 36 -2.10 -4.13 -4.28
CA TRP A 36 -2.60 -2.81 -3.93
C TRP A 36 -2.37 -2.55 -2.46
N ALA A 37 -2.00 -1.32 -2.11
CA ALA A 37 -1.91 -0.88 -0.73
C ALA A 37 -2.27 0.61 -0.62
N ALA A 38 -2.68 1.03 0.57
CA ALA A 38 -2.87 2.42 0.95
C ALA A 38 -2.48 2.59 2.42
N SER A 39 -1.68 3.62 2.71
CA SER A 39 -1.24 3.94 4.06
C SER A 39 -2.41 4.33 4.96
N PRO A 40 -2.67 3.63 6.07
CA PRO A 40 -3.71 4.01 7.02
C PRO A 40 -3.35 5.31 7.75
N MET A 41 -4.37 6.12 8.00
CA MET A 41 -4.31 7.37 8.74
C MET A 41 -5.43 7.46 9.78
N LEU A 42 -5.24 8.31 10.78
CA LEU A 42 -6.31 8.77 11.67
C LEU A 42 -7.11 9.88 10.97
N VAL A 43 -8.42 9.87 11.09
CA VAL A 43 -9.25 11.01 10.72
C VAL A 43 -8.79 12.24 11.50
N LEU A 44 -8.30 13.26 10.79
CA LEU A 44 -7.73 14.46 11.43
C LEU A 44 -8.81 15.27 12.16
N PRO A 45 -8.47 15.94 13.28
CA PRO A 45 -9.39 16.84 13.97
C PRO A 45 -9.89 17.95 13.02
N GLY A 46 -11.21 18.15 12.97
CA GLY A 46 -11.84 19.14 12.08
C GLY A 46 -12.39 18.58 10.78
N PHE A 47 -12.02 17.38 10.36
CA PHE A 47 -12.78 16.62 9.39
C PHE A 47 -13.91 15.90 10.12
N ALA A 48 -15.15 16.16 9.71
CA ALA A 48 -16.28 15.49 10.29
C ALA A 48 -16.15 13.99 10.03
N MET A 49 -15.87 13.21 11.09
CA MET A 49 -16.05 11.77 11.01
C MET A 49 -17.50 11.50 10.60
N ARG A 50 -17.68 10.81 9.49
CA ARG A 50 -18.96 10.16 9.24
C ARG A 50 -18.91 8.81 9.96
N PRO A 51 -19.60 8.64 11.09
CA PRO A 51 -19.62 7.33 11.71
C PRO A 51 -20.33 6.35 10.79
N PHE A 52 -19.63 5.29 10.38
CA PHE A 52 -20.27 4.19 9.66
C PHE A 52 -20.95 3.27 10.68
N THR A 53 -22.26 3.33 10.74
CA THR A 53 -23.06 2.53 11.66
C THR A 53 -24.28 1.97 10.94
N GLY A 54 -24.26 0.69 10.62
CA GLY A 54 -25.31 0.05 9.85
C GLY A 54 -25.21 0.29 8.35
N ASP A 55 -24.01 0.62 7.85
CA ASP A 55 -23.72 0.92 6.45
C ASP A 55 -22.95 -0.21 5.79
N THR A 56 -23.18 -0.42 4.50
CA THR A 56 -22.30 -1.15 3.60
C THR A 56 -21.38 -0.18 2.90
N LEU A 57 -20.09 -0.44 2.95
CA LEU A 57 -19.08 0.24 2.13
C LEU A 57 -18.73 -0.65 0.93
N ARG A 58 -18.57 -0.04 -0.25
CA ARG A 58 -17.98 -0.64 -1.44
C ARG A 58 -16.84 0.23 -1.90
N GLU A 59 -15.63 -0.23 -1.69
CA GLU A 59 -14.42 0.49 -2.01
C GLU A 59 -13.79 -0.07 -3.28
N ILE A 60 -13.45 0.84 -4.19
CA ILE A 60 -12.85 0.48 -5.48
C ILE A 60 -11.35 0.66 -5.38
N VAL A 61 -10.60 -0.39 -5.76
CA VAL A 61 -9.14 -0.39 -5.70
C VAL A 61 -8.56 -0.91 -7.02
N HIS A 62 -7.51 -0.24 -7.52
CA HIS A 62 -6.82 -0.60 -8.75
C HIS A 62 -5.60 -1.45 -8.46
N ILE A 63 -5.65 -2.75 -8.77
CA ILE A 63 -4.54 -3.66 -8.51
C ILE A 63 -3.47 -3.59 -9.59
N SER A 64 -2.21 -3.64 -9.20
CA SER A 64 -1.07 -3.59 -10.13
C SER A 64 -0.73 -4.95 -10.75
N ASN A 65 -0.88 -6.05 -10.01
CA ASN A 65 -0.60 -7.40 -10.48
C ASN A 65 -1.83 -8.29 -10.37
N GLY A 66 -1.99 -9.26 -11.25
CA GLY A 66 -3.07 -10.23 -11.23
C GLY A 66 -2.69 -11.52 -10.51
N GLY A 67 -3.70 -12.36 -10.24
CA GLY A 67 -3.52 -13.68 -9.65
C GLY A 67 -4.78 -14.53 -9.70
N GLU A 68 -4.66 -15.83 -9.41
CA GLU A 68 -5.77 -16.78 -9.38
C GLU A 68 -6.52 -16.78 -8.03
N GLN A 69 -5.87 -16.27 -6.99
CA GLN A 69 -6.44 -16.10 -5.67
C GLN A 69 -6.01 -14.76 -5.11
N LEU A 70 -6.83 -14.22 -4.23
CA LEU A 70 -6.50 -12.99 -3.51
C LEU A 70 -6.95 -13.08 -2.06
N ARG A 71 -6.41 -12.19 -1.23
CA ARG A 71 -6.84 -11.91 0.13
C ARG A 71 -6.82 -10.41 0.39
N VAL A 72 -7.70 -9.94 1.26
CA VAL A 72 -7.91 -8.53 1.55
C VAL A 72 -7.47 -8.23 2.97
N ARG A 73 -6.71 -7.15 3.17
CA ARG A 73 -6.25 -6.69 4.48
C ARG A 73 -7.12 -5.54 4.98
N PHE A 74 -7.89 -5.83 6.04
CA PHE A 74 -8.66 -4.84 6.78
C PHE A 74 -7.87 -4.33 7.98
N THR A 75 -8.04 -3.05 8.32
CA THR A 75 -7.25 -2.39 9.35
C THR A 75 -8.11 -1.58 10.33
N ASN A 76 -7.73 -1.60 11.60
CA ASN A 76 -8.22 -0.74 12.67
C ASN A 76 -7.05 -0.04 13.37
N GLU A 77 -6.02 0.32 12.61
CA GLU A 77 -4.74 0.86 13.08
C GLU A 77 -4.90 2.04 14.02
N PHE A 78 -5.78 2.98 13.66
CA PHE A 78 -6.03 4.20 14.44
C PHE A 78 -7.35 4.16 15.21
N GLY A 79 -8.06 3.02 15.21
CA GLY A 79 -9.29 2.86 15.97
C GLY A 79 -9.05 2.91 17.48
N MET A 80 -9.98 3.49 18.20
CA MET A 80 -10.00 3.49 19.68
C MET A 80 -10.91 2.41 20.26
N ASP A 81 -11.79 1.87 19.45
CA ASP A 81 -12.74 0.79 19.79
C ASP A 81 -12.49 -0.40 18.85
N PRO A 82 -12.83 -1.63 19.26
CA PRO A 82 -12.78 -2.76 18.36
C PRO A 82 -13.76 -2.57 17.19
N LEU A 83 -13.27 -2.74 15.98
CA LEU A 83 -14.04 -2.68 14.74
C LEU A 83 -14.60 -4.06 14.41
N THR A 84 -15.90 -4.15 14.20
CA THR A 84 -16.54 -5.34 13.63
C THR A 84 -16.85 -5.09 12.16
N ILE A 85 -16.43 -6.01 11.31
CA ILE A 85 -16.78 -6.10 9.88
C ILE A 85 -17.51 -7.43 9.68
N SER A 86 -18.56 -7.42 8.90
CA SER A 86 -19.30 -8.62 8.52
C SER A 86 -19.72 -8.56 7.06
N ASP A 87 -20.14 -9.70 6.53
CA ASP A 87 -20.61 -9.83 5.15
C ASP A 87 -19.67 -9.15 4.15
N ALA A 88 -18.36 -9.46 4.26
CA ALA A 88 -17.36 -8.90 3.35
C ALA A 88 -17.32 -9.69 2.04
N HIS A 89 -17.20 -8.99 0.92
CA HIS A 89 -17.18 -9.53 -0.44
C HIS A 89 -16.06 -8.88 -1.27
N VAL A 90 -15.63 -9.57 -2.30
CA VAL A 90 -14.77 -9.03 -3.36
C VAL A 90 -15.28 -9.48 -4.73
N ALA A 91 -15.23 -8.56 -5.69
CA ALA A 91 -15.63 -8.81 -7.07
C ALA A 91 -14.79 -7.97 -8.03
N LEU A 92 -14.82 -8.27 -9.33
CA LEU A 92 -14.36 -7.33 -10.35
C LEU A 92 -15.36 -6.17 -10.43
N SER A 93 -14.83 -4.93 -10.52
CA SER A 93 -15.66 -3.73 -10.68
C SER A 93 -16.21 -3.65 -12.09
N ALA A 94 -17.51 -3.36 -12.22
CA ALA A 94 -18.15 -3.03 -13.50
C ALA A 94 -18.24 -1.50 -13.73
N GLY A 95 -17.59 -0.72 -12.85
CA GLY A 95 -17.63 0.74 -12.83
C GLY A 95 -18.73 1.29 -11.93
N GLY A 96 -18.46 2.45 -11.31
CA GLY A 96 -19.33 3.03 -10.30
C GLY A 96 -19.60 2.05 -9.16
N ALA A 97 -20.83 2.02 -8.64
CA ALA A 97 -21.23 1.16 -7.53
C ALA A 97 -21.64 -0.27 -7.98
N ALA A 98 -21.28 -0.71 -9.21
CA ALA A 98 -21.63 -2.00 -9.77
C ALA A 98 -20.45 -3.01 -9.76
N ILE A 99 -20.76 -4.29 -9.66
CA ILE A 99 -19.80 -5.38 -9.81
C ILE A 99 -20.09 -6.20 -11.07
N GLU A 100 -19.07 -6.86 -11.63
CA GLU A 100 -19.25 -7.76 -12.75
C GLU A 100 -20.05 -9.03 -12.34
N PRO A 101 -21.10 -9.38 -13.08
CA PRO A 101 -21.91 -10.55 -12.76
C PRO A 101 -21.08 -11.84 -12.70
N GLY A 102 -21.27 -12.62 -11.62
CA GLY A 102 -20.61 -13.91 -11.45
C GLY A 102 -19.18 -13.86 -10.93
N THR A 103 -18.67 -12.67 -10.58
CA THR A 103 -17.34 -12.50 -9.96
C THR A 103 -17.41 -12.22 -8.45
N ASP A 104 -18.59 -12.15 -7.87
CA ASP A 104 -18.79 -11.89 -6.46
C ASP A 104 -18.43 -13.11 -5.60
N HIS A 105 -17.56 -12.89 -4.63
CA HIS A 105 -17.11 -13.90 -3.68
C HIS A 105 -17.15 -13.34 -2.26
N ALA A 106 -17.86 -14.07 -1.38
CA ALA A 106 -17.84 -13.75 0.05
C ALA A 106 -16.45 -14.02 0.64
N LEU A 107 -15.97 -13.09 1.44
CA LEU A 107 -14.74 -13.21 2.22
C LEU A 107 -15.05 -13.80 3.60
N THR A 108 -14.14 -14.64 4.09
CA THR A 108 -14.22 -15.20 5.45
C THR A 108 -12.96 -14.89 6.24
N PHE A 109 -13.02 -15.11 7.55
CA PHE A 109 -11.94 -14.86 8.48
C PHE A 109 -11.83 -16.08 9.42
N GLY A 110 -10.92 -16.99 9.09
CA GLY A 110 -10.87 -18.31 9.75
C GLY A 110 -12.14 -19.12 9.54
N GLY A 111 -12.76 -19.01 8.35
CA GLY A 111 -14.02 -19.66 7.99
C GLY A 111 -15.29 -18.96 8.51
N LEU A 112 -15.17 -17.81 9.20
CA LEU A 112 -16.31 -17.05 9.71
C LEU A 112 -16.63 -15.85 8.81
N GLY A 113 -17.91 -15.54 8.60
CA GLY A 113 -18.38 -14.41 7.77
C GLY A 113 -18.26 -13.03 8.47
N SER A 114 -17.63 -12.97 9.64
CA SER A 114 -17.40 -11.72 10.35
C SER A 114 -16.09 -11.77 11.13
N VAL A 115 -15.51 -10.58 11.36
CA VAL A 115 -14.30 -10.41 12.15
C VAL A 115 -14.42 -9.22 13.10
N ARG A 116 -13.77 -9.32 14.26
CA ARG A 116 -13.61 -8.22 15.20
C ARG A 116 -12.14 -7.87 15.30
N ILE A 117 -11.78 -6.68 14.83
CA ILE A 117 -10.41 -6.18 14.74
C ILE A 117 -10.14 -5.30 15.97
N ALA A 118 -9.14 -5.63 16.76
CA ALA A 118 -8.74 -4.82 17.91
C ALA A 118 -8.17 -3.46 17.47
N PRO A 119 -8.23 -2.41 18.30
CA PRO A 119 -7.48 -1.18 18.07
C PRO A 119 -6.00 -1.44 17.83
N GLY A 120 -5.41 -0.76 16.84
CA GLY A 120 -4.00 -0.92 16.44
C GLY A 120 -3.70 -2.19 15.66
N ALA A 121 -4.72 -2.93 15.18
CA ALA A 121 -4.52 -4.20 14.49
C ALA A 121 -5.02 -4.16 13.05
N ALA A 122 -4.42 -5.03 12.22
CA ALA A 122 -4.92 -5.38 10.89
C ALA A 122 -5.10 -6.90 10.79
N VAL A 123 -5.99 -7.34 9.91
CA VAL A 123 -6.27 -8.75 9.64
C VAL A 123 -6.44 -9.01 8.16
N PHE A 124 -6.01 -10.17 7.70
CA PHE A 124 -6.32 -10.65 6.35
C PHE A 124 -7.60 -11.48 6.36
N SER A 125 -8.35 -11.40 5.27
CA SER A 125 -9.35 -12.41 4.97
C SER A 125 -8.70 -13.76 4.67
N ASP A 126 -9.47 -14.84 4.74
CA ASP A 126 -9.09 -16.10 4.13
C ASP A 126 -8.93 -15.89 2.61
N PRO A 127 -8.05 -16.66 1.93
CA PRO A 127 -7.91 -16.60 0.49
C PRO A 127 -9.20 -16.96 -0.24
N VAL A 128 -9.50 -16.24 -1.30
CA VAL A 128 -10.63 -16.51 -2.19
C VAL A 128 -10.15 -16.75 -3.62
N ALA A 129 -10.78 -17.71 -4.30
CA ALA A 129 -10.47 -18.04 -5.70
C ALA A 129 -11.22 -17.06 -6.62
N LEU A 130 -10.57 -15.95 -6.94
CA LEU A 130 -11.00 -14.97 -7.93
C LEU A 130 -9.83 -14.69 -8.87
N ALA A 131 -9.96 -15.11 -10.13
CA ALA A 131 -8.98 -14.80 -11.17
C ALA A 131 -9.07 -13.30 -11.51
N ALA A 132 -8.17 -12.52 -10.96
CA ALA A 132 -8.10 -11.08 -11.18
C ALA A 132 -7.02 -10.78 -12.23
N PRO A 133 -7.36 -10.16 -13.37
CA PRO A 133 -6.37 -9.67 -14.33
C PRO A 133 -5.48 -8.58 -13.71
N PRO A 134 -4.22 -8.43 -14.15
CA PRO A 134 -3.42 -7.27 -13.76
C PRO A 134 -4.07 -5.97 -14.26
N LEU A 135 -3.89 -4.88 -13.51
CA LEU A 135 -4.41 -3.55 -13.82
C LEU A 135 -5.96 -3.51 -13.92
N CYS A 136 -6.66 -4.35 -13.18
CA CYS A 136 -8.11 -4.27 -13.06
C CYS A 136 -8.53 -3.55 -11.77
N ASP A 137 -9.76 -3.09 -11.75
CA ASP A 137 -10.39 -2.55 -10.56
C ASP A 137 -11.16 -3.65 -9.84
N LEU A 138 -10.93 -3.78 -8.54
CA LEU A 138 -11.71 -4.62 -7.63
C LEU A 138 -12.72 -3.76 -6.88
N ALA A 139 -13.90 -4.32 -6.65
CA ALA A 139 -14.90 -3.80 -5.73
C ALA A 139 -14.86 -4.63 -4.45
N ILE A 140 -14.41 -4.04 -3.35
CA ILE A 140 -14.37 -4.67 -2.03
C ILE A 140 -15.54 -4.10 -1.24
N SER A 141 -16.53 -4.95 -0.93
CA SER A 141 -17.75 -4.56 -0.23
C SER A 141 -17.76 -5.18 1.15
N PHE A 142 -18.19 -4.45 2.17
CA PHE A 142 -18.31 -4.98 3.52
C PHE A 142 -19.32 -4.19 4.34
N TYR A 143 -20.01 -4.89 5.22
CA TYR A 143 -20.96 -4.28 6.13
C TYR A 143 -20.30 -3.93 7.46
N VAL A 144 -20.51 -2.69 7.91
CA VAL A 144 -20.11 -2.19 9.23
C VAL A 144 -21.35 -2.17 10.10
N PRO A 145 -21.60 -3.16 10.95
CA PRO A 145 -22.81 -3.22 11.78
C PRO A 145 -22.86 -2.05 12.77
N ASN A 146 -24.07 -1.82 13.35
CA ASN A 146 -24.23 -0.80 14.37
C ASN A 146 -23.26 -1.01 15.53
N GLN A 147 -22.33 -0.09 15.70
CA GLN A 147 -21.31 -0.09 16.72
C GLN A 147 -20.86 1.34 17.04
N VAL A 148 -20.15 1.51 18.14
CA VAL A 148 -19.57 2.82 18.52
C VAL A 148 -18.11 2.83 18.06
N LEU A 149 -17.75 3.79 17.21
CA LEU A 149 -16.38 4.05 16.78
C LEU A 149 -16.03 5.50 17.17
N ARG A 150 -15.12 5.67 18.13
CA ARG A 150 -14.63 6.99 18.58
C ARG A 150 -13.50 7.53 17.70
N ALA A 151 -12.87 6.67 16.93
CA ALA A 151 -11.91 7.00 15.92
C ALA A 151 -12.00 5.97 14.80
N GLU A 152 -11.75 6.39 13.57
CA GLU A 152 -11.76 5.55 12.39
C GLU A 152 -10.39 5.58 11.73
N THR A 153 -10.04 4.43 11.15
CA THR A 153 -8.87 4.28 10.31
C THR A 153 -9.28 4.47 8.86
N TYR A 154 -8.60 5.33 8.13
CA TYR A 154 -8.90 5.60 6.73
C TYR A 154 -7.63 5.96 5.96
N HIS A 155 -7.72 6.02 4.66
CA HIS A 155 -6.81 6.74 3.77
C HIS A 155 -7.58 7.89 3.15
N SER A 156 -7.09 9.12 3.34
CA SER A 156 -7.91 10.32 3.10
C SER A 156 -8.15 10.65 1.64
N PHE A 157 -7.24 10.26 0.74
CA PHE A 157 -7.27 10.63 -0.67
C PHE A 157 -7.22 9.38 -1.55
N ALA A 158 -8.40 8.82 -1.86
CA ALA A 158 -8.47 7.65 -2.73
C ALA A 158 -8.19 7.96 -4.20
N ASP A 159 -8.47 9.17 -4.67
CA ASP A 159 -8.53 9.54 -6.10
C ASP A 159 -9.35 8.53 -6.94
N GLN A 160 -10.23 7.83 -6.26
CA GLN A 160 -11.11 6.78 -6.75
C GLN A 160 -12.44 6.90 -6.03
N ASP A 161 -13.55 6.90 -6.75
CA ASP A 161 -14.87 6.88 -6.16
C ASP A 161 -15.12 5.53 -5.48
N SER A 162 -15.46 5.59 -4.20
CA SER A 162 -15.99 4.49 -3.39
C SER A 162 -17.42 4.82 -2.99
N PHE A 163 -18.17 3.87 -2.42
CA PHE A 163 -19.61 4.01 -2.22
C PHE A 163 -20.03 3.53 -0.84
N ALA A 164 -21.02 4.20 -0.24
CA ALA A 164 -21.67 3.78 0.98
C ALA A 164 -23.18 3.73 0.80
N ALA A 165 -23.82 2.67 1.28
CA ALA A 165 -25.27 2.47 1.26
C ALA A 165 -25.77 2.01 2.64
N ASP A 166 -27.00 2.39 2.98
CA ASP A 166 -27.63 1.97 4.25
C ASP A 166 -27.92 0.46 4.25
N GLY A 167 -27.73 -0.18 5.38
CA GLY A 167 -28.04 -1.59 5.61
C GLY A 167 -26.98 -2.54 5.09
N ASP A 168 -27.24 -3.83 5.28
CA ASP A 168 -26.38 -4.93 4.83
C ASP A 168 -26.76 -5.34 3.40
N VAL A 169 -26.02 -4.82 2.42
CA VAL A 169 -26.22 -5.03 0.99
C VAL A 169 -24.91 -5.33 0.27
N ALA A 170 -23.90 -5.85 0.99
CA ALA A 170 -22.55 -6.05 0.47
C ALA A 170 -22.50 -6.94 -0.77
N GLY A 171 -23.29 -8.04 -0.83
CA GLY A 171 -23.41 -8.93 -1.98
C GLY A 171 -24.29 -8.41 -3.12
N ALA A 172 -24.82 -7.17 -3.06
CA ALA A 172 -25.67 -6.64 -4.11
C ALA A 172 -24.86 -6.35 -5.39
N ALA A 173 -25.40 -6.73 -6.57
CA ALA A 173 -24.76 -6.47 -7.85
C ALA A 173 -24.55 -4.96 -8.11
N VAL A 174 -25.43 -4.11 -7.61
CA VAL A 174 -25.33 -2.65 -7.66
C VAL A 174 -25.80 -2.10 -6.32
N LEU A 175 -25.02 -1.23 -5.67
CA LEU A 175 -25.48 -0.52 -4.48
C LEU A 175 -26.45 0.59 -4.89
N ALA A 176 -27.73 0.38 -4.63
CA ALA A 176 -28.77 1.35 -4.91
C ALA A 176 -28.69 2.54 -3.93
N GLN A 177 -28.90 3.74 -4.43
CA GLN A 177 -28.93 4.98 -3.62
C GLN A 177 -27.65 5.22 -2.78
N ALA A 178 -26.50 4.67 -3.22
CA ALA A 178 -25.23 4.85 -2.55
C ALA A 178 -24.76 6.31 -2.64
N SER A 179 -24.16 6.79 -1.57
CA SER A 179 -23.39 8.02 -1.55
C SER A 179 -21.95 7.75 -1.97
N THR A 180 -21.34 8.69 -2.71
CA THR A 180 -19.93 8.59 -3.11
C THR A 180 -19.00 8.97 -1.95
N LEU A 181 -17.92 8.24 -1.80
CA LEU A 181 -16.82 8.49 -0.88
C LEU A 181 -15.54 8.72 -1.71
N SER A 182 -14.68 9.64 -1.26
CA SER A 182 -13.38 9.93 -1.87
C SER A 182 -12.20 9.44 -1.04
N SER A 183 -12.45 8.53 -0.11
CA SER A 183 -11.50 7.97 0.84
C SER A 183 -11.72 6.46 0.93
N TRP A 184 -10.68 5.71 1.31
CA TRP A 184 -10.81 4.31 1.70
C TRP A 184 -10.88 4.19 3.22
N TYR A 185 -11.82 3.41 3.74
CA TYR A 185 -12.02 3.20 5.16
C TYR A 185 -11.75 1.74 5.53
N PHE A 186 -11.03 1.53 6.61
CA PHE A 186 -10.77 0.19 7.18
C PHE A 186 -10.08 -0.81 6.25
N LEU A 187 -9.59 -0.36 5.09
CA LEU A 187 -8.93 -1.15 4.07
C LEU A 187 -7.48 -0.68 3.92
N SER A 188 -6.52 -1.60 3.88
CA SER A 188 -5.11 -1.23 3.75
C SER A 188 -4.30 -2.06 2.76
N GLY A 189 -4.87 -3.10 2.17
CA GLY A 189 -4.12 -3.89 1.19
C GLY A 189 -4.90 -5.01 0.54
N VAL A 190 -4.41 -5.41 -0.61
CA VAL A 190 -4.82 -6.62 -1.34
C VAL A 190 -3.57 -7.36 -1.78
N ASP A 191 -3.50 -8.65 -1.46
CA ASP A 191 -2.48 -9.53 -1.97
C ASP A 191 -3.08 -10.51 -2.96
N VAL A 192 -2.26 -10.93 -3.93
CA VAL A 192 -2.59 -12.01 -4.86
C VAL A 192 -1.63 -13.18 -4.70
N SER A 193 -2.08 -14.38 -5.10
CA SER A 193 -1.22 -15.54 -5.16
C SER A 193 -0.04 -15.29 -6.09
N ALA A 194 1.17 -15.45 -5.54
CA ALA A 194 2.39 -15.11 -6.25
C ALA A 194 2.71 -16.14 -7.35
N ALA A 195 2.93 -15.67 -8.57
CA ALA A 195 3.60 -16.44 -9.60
C ALA A 195 5.12 -16.50 -9.34
N ALA A 196 5.81 -17.43 -9.98
CA ALA A 196 7.26 -17.54 -9.86
C ALA A 196 7.96 -16.22 -10.24
N GLY A 197 8.75 -15.70 -9.31
CA GLY A 197 9.49 -14.44 -9.47
C GLY A 197 8.67 -13.17 -9.21
N ALA A 198 7.46 -13.29 -8.70
CA ALA A 198 6.66 -12.15 -8.25
C ALA A 198 7.38 -11.39 -7.12
N ARG A 199 7.32 -10.08 -7.17
CA ARG A 199 7.91 -9.16 -6.20
C ARG A 199 7.22 -7.80 -6.24
N ALA A 200 7.31 -7.06 -5.15
CA ALA A 200 6.67 -5.77 -5.03
C ALA A 200 7.69 -4.62 -4.95
N ILE A 201 7.32 -3.50 -5.53
CA ILE A 201 7.90 -2.17 -5.33
C ILE A 201 6.96 -1.44 -4.39
N VAL A 202 7.48 -0.88 -3.30
CA VAL A 202 6.75 0.08 -2.49
C VAL A 202 7.15 1.48 -2.93
N ALA A 203 6.19 2.34 -3.22
CA ALA A 203 6.36 3.76 -3.46
C ALA A 203 5.98 4.52 -2.18
N LEU A 204 6.96 4.87 -1.36
CA LEU A 204 6.78 5.62 -0.13
C LEU A 204 6.93 7.11 -0.42
N GLY A 205 5.95 7.93 -0.02
CA GLY A 205 6.00 9.35 -0.33
C GLY A 205 4.81 10.15 0.19
N ASP A 206 4.74 11.38 -0.28
CA ASP A 206 3.71 12.37 0.06
C ASP A 206 2.58 12.45 -0.99
N SER A 207 1.94 13.62 -1.12
CA SER A 207 0.85 13.88 -2.07
C SER A 207 1.24 13.64 -3.54
N ILE A 208 2.52 13.80 -3.90
CA ILE A 208 3.01 13.57 -5.26
C ILE A 208 3.02 12.06 -5.56
N THR A 209 3.28 11.23 -4.57
CA THR A 209 3.18 9.77 -4.71
C THR A 209 1.73 9.29 -4.58
N ASP A 210 0.97 9.87 -3.65
CA ASP A 210 -0.46 9.63 -3.45
C ASP A 210 -1.29 9.98 -4.71
N GLY A 211 -0.84 10.98 -5.48
CA GLY A 211 -1.38 11.31 -6.80
C GLY A 211 -2.29 12.52 -6.83
N ALA A 212 -2.08 13.47 -5.91
CA ALA A 212 -2.85 14.71 -5.85
C ALA A 212 -2.92 15.41 -7.21
N HIS A 213 -4.13 15.85 -7.62
CA HIS A 213 -4.42 16.47 -8.91
C HIS A 213 -4.28 15.56 -10.15
N SER A 214 -4.11 14.25 -10.00
CA SER A 214 -4.37 13.32 -11.10
C SER A 214 -5.87 13.24 -11.38
N THR A 215 -6.25 12.80 -12.58
CA THR A 215 -7.67 12.65 -12.92
C THR A 215 -8.29 11.52 -12.12
N ALA A 216 -9.26 11.83 -11.28
CA ALA A 216 -9.98 10.86 -10.45
C ALA A 216 -10.57 9.71 -11.29
N ASN A 217 -10.54 8.49 -10.75
CA ASN A 217 -11.01 7.25 -11.38
C ASN A 217 -10.24 6.87 -12.68
N ALA A 218 -9.09 7.49 -12.95
CA ALA A 218 -8.35 7.24 -14.19
C ALA A 218 -7.02 6.49 -14.00
N ASN A 219 -6.61 6.25 -12.75
CA ASN A 219 -5.37 5.53 -12.40
C ASN A 219 -4.16 6.10 -13.15
N ARG A 220 -3.89 7.42 -12.97
CA ARG A 220 -2.83 8.17 -13.68
C ARG A 220 -1.71 8.68 -12.81
N ARG A 221 -1.61 8.22 -11.58
CA ARG A 221 -0.50 8.50 -10.68
C ARG A 221 0.79 7.93 -11.26
N TRP A 222 1.95 8.48 -10.89
CA TRP A 222 3.21 7.93 -11.40
C TRP A 222 3.43 6.44 -11.03
N PRO A 223 2.96 5.93 -9.85
CA PRO A 223 3.03 4.50 -9.56
C PRO A 223 2.16 3.65 -10.50
N ASP A 224 0.97 4.14 -10.90
CA ASP A 224 0.09 3.45 -11.86
C ASP A 224 0.74 3.37 -13.25
N VAL A 225 1.37 4.48 -13.70
CA VAL A 225 2.12 4.52 -14.96
C VAL A 225 3.28 3.54 -14.93
N LEU A 226 4.02 3.47 -13.82
CA LEU A 226 5.11 2.48 -13.64
C LEU A 226 4.55 1.06 -13.69
N ALA A 227 3.46 0.76 -12.98
CA ALA A 227 2.82 -0.54 -12.98
C ALA A 227 2.41 -0.97 -14.40
N ALA A 228 1.77 -0.09 -15.16
CA ALA A 228 1.36 -0.36 -16.53
C ALA A 228 2.55 -0.66 -17.46
N ARG A 229 3.68 0.04 -17.30
CA ARG A 229 4.92 -0.21 -18.06
C ARG A 229 5.55 -1.55 -17.70
N LEU A 230 5.60 -1.90 -16.41
CA LEU A 230 6.12 -3.19 -15.95
C LEU A 230 5.35 -4.37 -16.54
N LYS A 231 4.03 -4.25 -16.72
CA LYS A 231 3.21 -5.30 -17.34
C LYS A 231 3.52 -5.53 -18.83
N GLN A 232 4.05 -4.53 -19.51
CA GLN A 232 4.44 -4.64 -20.92
C GLN A 232 5.85 -5.23 -21.12
N GLU A 233 6.66 -5.31 -20.05
CA GLU A 233 8.02 -5.83 -20.10
C GLU A 233 8.03 -7.30 -19.65
N PRO A 234 8.33 -8.28 -20.55
CA PRO A 234 8.17 -9.71 -20.26
C PRO A 234 8.90 -10.20 -19.01
N GLY A 235 10.08 -9.66 -18.70
CA GLY A 235 10.88 -10.01 -17.52
C GLY A 235 10.38 -9.38 -16.22
N LEU A 236 9.47 -8.40 -16.30
CA LEU A 236 9.00 -7.60 -15.17
C LEU A 236 7.48 -7.67 -14.97
N ALA A 237 6.76 -8.42 -15.79
CA ALA A 237 5.30 -8.51 -15.75
C ALA A 237 4.74 -8.98 -14.39
N GLN A 238 5.56 -9.66 -13.56
CA GLN A 238 5.20 -10.12 -12.22
C GLN A 238 5.63 -9.16 -11.10
N VAL A 239 6.12 -7.96 -11.43
CA VAL A 239 6.48 -6.93 -10.45
C VAL A 239 5.24 -6.08 -10.18
N SER A 240 4.79 -6.02 -8.93
CA SER A 240 3.71 -5.14 -8.49
C SER A 240 4.24 -3.79 -8.01
N VAL A 241 3.35 -2.81 -7.95
CA VAL A 241 3.63 -1.48 -7.39
C VAL A 241 2.57 -1.18 -6.33
N LEU A 242 3.02 -0.85 -5.13
CA LEU A 242 2.20 -0.50 -3.98
C LEU A 242 2.38 0.99 -3.70
N ASN A 243 1.30 1.75 -3.71
CA ASN A 243 1.35 3.18 -3.44
C ASN A 243 1.09 3.43 -1.95
N GLU A 244 2.15 3.82 -1.23
CA GLU A 244 2.12 4.20 0.18
C GLU A 244 2.36 5.71 0.34
N GLY A 245 1.84 6.51 -0.59
CA GLY A 245 1.78 7.96 -0.49
C GLY A 245 0.76 8.41 0.55
N ILE A 246 1.01 9.54 1.20
CA ILE A 246 0.06 10.25 2.06
C ILE A 246 0.13 11.74 1.74
N GLY A 247 -0.99 12.35 1.35
CA GLY A 247 -1.04 13.79 1.08
C GLY A 247 -0.53 14.63 2.26
N GLY A 248 0.46 15.50 2.03
CA GLY A 248 1.06 16.36 3.07
C GLY A 248 2.03 15.67 4.02
N ASN A 249 2.42 14.41 3.77
CA ASN A 249 3.32 13.65 4.64
C ASN A 249 4.72 14.26 4.72
N ARG A 250 5.43 13.93 5.80
CA ARG A 250 6.79 14.39 6.09
C ARG A 250 7.67 13.22 6.51
N VAL A 251 8.97 13.35 6.32
CA VAL A 251 9.96 12.36 6.77
C VAL A 251 10.05 12.32 8.29
N LEU A 252 10.18 13.50 8.91
CA LEU A 252 10.61 13.66 10.31
C LEU A 252 9.46 13.84 11.29
N ASN A 253 8.39 14.54 10.88
CA ASN A 253 7.35 14.99 11.79
C ASN A 253 5.97 14.49 11.37
N GLU A 254 5.14 14.17 12.36
CA GLU A 254 3.72 13.88 12.14
C GLU A 254 2.96 15.17 11.83
N ASN A 255 2.00 15.08 10.94
CA ASN A 255 1.03 16.13 10.64
C ASN A 255 -0.13 15.51 9.84
N ALA A 256 0.04 15.39 8.51
CA ALA A 256 -0.84 14.62 7.66
C ALA A 256 -0.43 13.16 7.74
N GLY A 257 -1.03 12.42 8.67
CA GLY A 257 -0.66 11.05 8.99
C GLY A 257 0.66 10.90 9.76
N PRO A 258 1.05 9.66 10.08
CA PRO A 258 2.33 9.34 10.70
C PRO A 258 3.51 9.72 9.78
N SER A 259 4.64 10.15 10.35
CA SER A 259 5.84 10.46 9.56
C SER A 259 6.33 9.23 8.79
N ALA A 260 7.00 9.43 7.65
CA ALA A 260 7.53 8.33 6.86
C ALA A 260 8.42 7.39 7.68
N MET A 261 9.21 7.93 8.62
CA MET A 261 10.00 7.13 9.54
C MET A 261 9.13 6.28 10.48
N SER A 262 8.04 6.84 11.03
CA SER A 262 7.22 6.14 12.02
C SER A 262 6.31 5.07 11.41
N ARG A 263 5.96 5.20 10.12
CA ARG A 263 5.11 4.25 9.39
C ARG A 263 5.88 3.21 8.57
N PHE A 264 7.21 3.27 8.57
CA PHE A 264 8.08 2.47 7.71
C PHE A 264 7.85 0.95 7.86
N ASP A 265 7.80 0.44 9.10
CA ASP A 265 7.61 -0.99 9.33
C ASP A 265 6.26 -1.47 8.78
N ARG A 266 5.20 -0.70 8.98
CA ARG A 266 3.84 -1.02 8.55
C ARG A 266 3.68 -0.92 7.03
N ASP A 267 4.17 0.18 6.44
CA ASP A 267 3.89 0.53 5.05
C ASP A 267 4.94 -0.04 4.08
N VAL A 268 6.10 -0.45 4.57
CA VAL A 268 7.17 -1.04 3.75
C VAL A 268 7.44 -2.49 4.13
N LEU A 269 7.88 -2.76 5.37
CA LEU A 269 8.36 -4.09 5.75
C LEU A 269 7.24 -5.13 5.85
N ALA A 270 6.01 -4.71 6.20
CA ALA A 270 4.85 -5.59 6.32
C ALA A 270 4.16 -5.86 4.97
N GLN A 271 4.69 -5.37 3.85
CA GLN A 271 4.15 -5.64 2.52
C GLN A 271 4.69 -6.97 1.98
N ASP A 272 3.79 -7.83 1.49
CA ASP A 272 4.19 -9.14 0.98
C ASP A 272 4.98 -9.03 -0.33
N GLY A 273 6.11 -9.71 -0.38
CA GLY A 273 6.95 -9.80 -1.57
C GLY A 273 7.77 -8.55 -1.87
N VAL A 274 7.87 -7.57 -0.97
CA VAL A 274 8.66 -6.35 -1.19
C VAL A 274 10.14 -6.66 -1.44
N LYS A 275 10.69 -6.07 -2.49
CA LYS A 275 12.11 -6.17 -2.89
C LYS A 275 12.70 -4.82 -3.24
N TYR A 276 11.87 -3.85 -3.54
CA TYR A 276 12.28 -2.51 -3.95
C TYR A 276 11.47 -1.46 -3.22
N LEU A 277 12.14 -0.39 -2.83
CA LEU A 277 11.54 0.80 -2.24
C LEU A 277 11.94 2.01 -3.07
N ILE A 278 10.96 2.80 -3.49
CA ILE A 278 11.18 4.13 -4.06
C ILE A 278 10.74 5.14 -3.00
N VAL A 279 11.63 6.06 -2.62
CA VAL A 279 11.35 7.10 -1.63
C VAL A 279 11.30 8.46 -2.33
N LEU A 280 10.12 9.07 -2.38
CA LEU A 280 9.90 10.47 -2.81
C LEU A 280 9.22 11.21 -1.67
N GLU A 281 9.99 11.76 -0.75
CA GLU A 281 9.48 12.35 0.49
C GLU A 281 10.39 13.48 0.97
N GLY A 282 9.82 14.54 1.54
CA GLY A 282 10.57 15.63 2.19
C GLY A 282 10.22 17.03 1.74
N ILE A 283 9.47 17.22 0.64
CA ILE A 283 9.09 18.56 0.20
C ILE A 283 8.21 19.28 1.23
N ASN A 284 7.39 18.53 1.97
CA ASN A 284 6.57 19.10 3.03
C ASN A 284 7.37 19.44 4.29
N ASP A 285 8.43 18.69 4.61
CA ASP A 285 9.37 19.08 5.67
C ASP A 285 9.97 20.46 5.35
N ILE A 286 10.43 20.66 4.12
CA ILE A 286 10.97 21.91 3.61
C ILE A 286 9.93 23.04 3.62
N GLY A 287 8.75 22.78 3.09
CA GLY A 287 7.65 23.76 2.99
C GLY A 287 7.13 24.21 4.34
N HIS A 288 7.06 23.32 5.34
CA HIS A 288 6.67 23.65 6.70
C HIS A 288 7.71 24.55 7.40
N THR A 289 9.00 24.36 7.14
CA THR A 289 10.06 25.25 7.67
C THR A 289 9.84 26.71 7.28
N ALA A 290 9.27 26.98 6.10
CA ALA A 290 8.95 28.35 5.65
C ALA A 290 7.74 28.97 6.36
N ARG A 291 6.85 28.11 6.92
CA ARG A 291 5.60 28.51 7.60
C ARG A 291 5.64 28.27 9.11
N SER A 292 6.80 27.87 9.64
CA SER A 292 6.96 27.44 11.02
C SER A 292 6.31 28.40 12.00
N SER A 293 5.48 27.84 12.87
CA SER A 293 4.94 28.51 14.06
C SER A 293 5.61 28.01 15.34
N GLY A 294 6.55 27.07 15.25
CA GLY A 294 7.25 26.48 16.39
C GLY A 294 8.58 25.83 16.00
N PRO A 295 9.47 25.59 16.96
CA PRO A 295 10.80 25.05 16.72
C PRO A 295 10.78 23.61 16.15
N GLU A 296 9.68 22.89 16.29
CA GLU A 296 9.50 21.53 15.75
C GLU A 296 9.43 21.49 14.23
N ASP A 297 9.07 22.61 13.60
CA ASP A 297 9.03 22.72 12.14
C ASP A 297 10.33 23.28 11.55
N GLU A 298 11.23 23.83 12.40
CA GLU A 298 12.51 24.33 11.95
C GLU A 298 13.50 23.18 11.75
N ILE A 299 13.63 22.72 10.52
CA ILE A 299 14.60 21.70 10.14
C ILE A 299 15.67 22.27 9.20
N ASP A 300 16.79 21.55 9.07
CA ASP A 300 17.82 21.79 8.07
C ASP A 300 17.97 20.58 7.12
N ALA A 301 18.74 20.77 6.05
CA ALA A 301 18.98 19.72 5.08
C ALA A 301 19.61 18.46 5.70
N ALA A 302 20.55 18.64 6.64
CA ALA A 302 21.24 17.51 7.27
C ALA A 302 20.30 16.63 8.11
N GLN A 303 19.30 17.23 8.77
CA GLN A 303 18.27 16.46 9.49
C GLN A 303 17.40 15.65 8.54
N LEU A 304 16.99 16.25 7.41
CA LEU A 304 16.19 15.56 6.38
C LEU A 304 16.99 14.43 5.71
N GLU A 305 18.24 14.70 5.33
CA GLU A 305 19.18 13.70 4.79
C GLU A 305 19.37 12.53 5.77
N PHE A 306 19.50 12.83 7.07
CA PHE A 306 19.62 11.81 8.11
C PHE A 306 18.34 10.94 8.19
N GLY A 307 17.15 11.53 8.17
CA GLY A 307 15.88 10.79 8.16
C GLY A 307 15.74 9.87 6.95
N LEU A 308 16.02 10.39 5.75
CA LEU A 308 16.01 9.60 4.51
C LEU A 308 17.04 8.46 4.55
N LYS A 309 18.22 8.72 5.13
CA LYS A 309 19.24 7.68 5.34
C LYS A 309 18.76 6.58 6.28
N GLN A 310 18.05 6.92 7.37
CA GLN A 310 17.53 5.92 8.32
C GLN A 310 16.51 5.00 7.63
N ILE A 311 15.65 5.56 6.77
CA ILE A 311 14.71 4.76 5.95
C ILE A 311 15.49 3.81 5.03
N ALA A 312 16.53 4.29 4.36
CA ALA A 312 17.34 3.47 3.47
C ALA A 312 18.10 2.36 4.23
N ASP A 313 18.73 2.70 5.35
CA ASP A 313 19.45 1.73 6.19
C ASP A 313 18.51 0.61 6.67
N ALA A 314 17.32 0.98 7.17
CA ALA A 314 16.32 0.02 7.65
C ALA A 314 15.84 -0.92 6.52
N ALA A 315 15.61 -0.40 5.31
CA ALA A 315 15.25 -1.22 4.16
C ALA A 315 16.38 -2.18 3.76
N HIS A 316 17.63 -1.70 3.74
CA HIS A 316 18.80 -2.52 3.42
C HIS A 316 19.01 -3.67 4.42
N GLU A 317 18.76 -3.44 5.73
CA GLU A 317 18.82 -4.49 6.75
C GLU A 317 17.85 -5.65 6.47
N HIS A 318 16.76 -5.37 5.72
CA HIS A 318 15.77 -6.36 5.30
C HIS A 318 15.99 -6.86 3.85
N GLY A 319 17.11 -6.49 3.22
CA GLY A 319 17.46 -6.91 1.87
C GLY A 319 16.58 -6.29 0.78
N ILE A 320 16.01 -5.12 1.05
CA ILE A 320 15.23 -4.32 0.11
C ILE A 320 16.17 -3.31 -0.55
N LYS A 321 16.19 -3.26 -1.88
CA LYS A 321 16.90 -2.22 -2.62
C LYS A 321 16.15 -0.90 -2.55
N VAL A 322 16.88 0.19 -2.32
CA VAL A 322 16.29 1.52 -2.14
C VAL A 322 16.69 2.46 -3.25
N TYR A 323 15.71 3.06 -3.90
CA TYR A 323 15.90 4.08 -4.93
C TYR A 323 15.46 5.44 -4.39
N GLY A 324 16.40 6.36 -4.22
CA GLY A 324 16.13 7.72 -3.81
C GLY A 324 15.59 8.53 -4.99
N ALA A 325 14.39 9.08 -4.85
CA ALA A 325 13.84 9.99 -5.84
C ALA A 325 14.13 11.44 -5.44
N THR A 326 14.59 12.26 -6.41
CA THR A 326 14.84 13.67 -6.15
C THR A 326 13.53 14.43 -6.00
N LEU A 327 13.50 15.39 -5.07
CA LEU A 327 12.36 16.25 -4.81
C LEU A 327 12.10 17.13 -6.04
N THR A 328 10.85 17.13 -6.50
CA THR A 328 10.42 17.91 -7.66
C THR A 328 10.53 19.41 -7.41
N PRO A 329 10.62 20.26 -8.47
CA PRO A 329 10.56 21.70 -8.31
C PRO A 329 9.25 22.15 -7.67
N TYR A 330 9.28 23.28 -6.93
CA TYR A 330 8.08 23.84 -6.30
C TYR A 330 8.04 25.37 -6.32
N GLY A 331 8.83 25.99 -7.20
CA GLY A 331 8.90 27.43 -7.36
C GLY A 331 7.56 28.05 -7.78
N GLY A 332 6.99 28.87 -6.90
CA GLY A 332 5.65 29.42 -7.05
C GLY A 332 4.58 28.79 -6.17
N ALA A 333 4.88 27.63 -5.55
CA ALA A 333 3.98 27.00 -4.59
C ALA A 333 3.70 27.91 -3.40
N SER A 334 2.55 27.72 -2.76
CA SER A 334 2.08 28.58 -1.67
C SER A 334 3.01 28.65 -0.45
N TYR A 335 3.88 27.66 -0.25
CA TYR A 335 4.88 27.60 0.82
C TYR A 335 6.32 27.69 0.30
N PHE A 336 6.50 28.12 -0.95
CA PHE A 336 7.84 28.35 -1.51
C PHE A 336 8.60 29.44 -0.71
N SER A 337 9.90 29.21 -0.55
CA SER A 337 10.84 30.21 -0.06
C SER A 337 12.23 29.98 -0.65
N ASP A 338 13.04 31.05 -0.77
CA ASP A 338 14.41 30.94 -1.28
C ASP A 338 15.28 30.04 -0.37
N LYS A 339 15.04 30.06 0.95
CA LYS A 339 15.72 29.16 1.90
C LYS A 339 15.31 27.71 1.67
N GLY A 340 14.01 27.46 1.43
CA GLY A 340 13.50 26.12 1.15
C GLY A 340 14.03 25.58 -0.17
N GLU A 341 14.16 26.42 -1.21
CA GLU A 341 14.74 26.00 -2.48
C GLU A 341 16.23 25.63 -2.32
N GLN A 342 17.00 26.41 -1.58
CA GLN A 342 18.39 26.05 -1.26
C GLN A 342 18.48 24.69 -0.56
N MET A 343 17.57 24.42 0.38
CA MET A 343 17.48 23.14 1.08
C MET A 343 17.11 22.01 0.12
N ARG A 344 16.12 22.20 -0.79
CA ARG A 344 15.74 21.22 -1.81
C ARG A 344 16.91 20.87 -2.72
N GLU A 345 17.64 21.87 -3.20
CA GLU A 345 18.83 21.67 -4.02
C GLU A 345 19.95 20.91 -3.28
N GLU A 346 20.13 21.20 -1.98
CA GLU A 346 21.11 20.50 -1.14
C GLU A 346 20.73 19.03 -0.96
N VAL A 347 19.50 18.76 -0.57
CA VAL A 347 18.96 17.39 -0.42
C VAL A 347 19.01 16.63 -1.76
N ASN A 348 18.60 17.24 -2.87
CA ASN A 348 18.67 16.60 -4.19
C ASN A 348 20.10 16.29 -4.61
N ARG A 349 21.06 17.17 -4.32
CA ARG A 349 22.49 16.91 -4.54
C ARG A 349 22.95 15.72 -3.71
N TRP A 350 22.56 15.67 -2.43
CA TRP A 350 22.89 14.56 -1.55
C TRP A 350 22.24 13.24 -2.05
N ILE A 351 20.96 13.23 -2.45
CA ILE A 351 20.33 12.05 -3.04
C ILE A 351 21.16 11.55 -4.24
N ARG A 352 21.62 12.44 -5.12
CA ARG A 352 22.39 12.06 -6.32
C ARG A 352 23.80 11.56 -6.01
N THR A 353 24.43 11.97 -4.90
CA THR A 353 25.89 11.81 -4.73
C THR A 353 26.32 11.08 -3.47
N SER A 354 25.44 10.88 -2.49
CA SER A 354 25.79 10.27 -1.20
C SER A 354 26.19 8.81 -1.26
N GLY A 355 25.68 8.08 -2.24
CA GLY A 355 25.84 6.61 -2.32
C GLY A 355 25.03 5.84 -1.28
N VAL A 356 24.06 6.49 -0.61
CA VAL A 356 23.14 5.85 0.34
C VAL A 356 22.13 4.97 -0.38
N PHE A 357 21.66 5.40 -1.56
CA PHE A 357 20.68 4.69 -2.36
C PHE A 357 21.34 3.77 -3.39
N ASP A 358 20.72 2.64 -3.70
CA ASP A 358 21.19 1.71 -4.74
C ASP A 358 21.14 2.33 -6.15
N ALA A 359 20.21 3.26 -6.37
CA ALA A 359 20.12 4.11 -7.55
C ALA A 359 19.32 5.37 -7.27
N VAL A 360 19.34 6.30 -8.20
CA VAL A 360 18.60 7.57 -8.16
C VAL A 360 17.57 7.59 -9.28
N ILE A 361 16.35 8.03 -8.92
CA ILE A 361 15.28 8.37 -9.86
C ILE A 361 15.19 9.90 -9.88
N ASP A 362 15.63 10.53 -10.95
CA ASP A 362 15.77 11.99 -11.00
C ASP A 362 14.48 12.69 -11.44
N PHE A 363 13.48 12.72 -10.55
CA PHE A 363 12.22 13.40 -10.84
C PHE A 363 12.35 14.91 -10.97
N ASP A 364 13.33 15.53 -10.30
CA ASP A 364 13.67 16.95 -10.51
C ASP A 364 14.06 17.22 -11.97
N GLU A 365 15.00 16.43 -12.54
CA GLU A 365 15.42 16.55 -13.93
C GLU A 365 14.27 16.28 -14.91
N ILE A 366 13.42 15.30 -14.62
CA ILE A 366 12.30 14.89 -15.47
C ILE A 366 11.22 15.97 -15.54
N THR A 367 10.97 16.68 -14.43
CA THR A 367 9.79 17.54 -14.30
C THR A 367 10.06 19.04 -14.36
N ARG A 368 11.32 19.46 -14.20
CA ARG A 368 11.67 20.89 -14.14
C ARG A 368 11.52 21.61 -15.48
N ASP A 369 11.24 22.89 -15.42
CA ASP A 369 11.34 23.79 -16.58
C ASP A 369 12.82 24.03 -16.93
N PRO A 370 13.28 23.72 -18.15
CA PRO A 370 14.64 24.00 -18.55
C PRO A 370 15.03 25.50 -18.51
N ALA A 371 14.06 26.40 -18.58
CA ALA A 371 14.29 27.86 -18.53
C ALA A 371 14.37 28.38 -17.09
N ASP A 372 13.69 27.72 -16.14
CA ASP A 372 13.69 28.04 -14.71
C ASP A 372 13.63 26.74 -13.90
N PRO A 373 14.76 26.12 -13.55
CA PRO A 373 14.81 24.84 -12.86
C PRO A 373 14.17 24.81 -11.46
N THR A 374 13.80 25.96 -10.90
CA THR A 374 13.08 26.01 -9.63
C THR A 374 11.60 25.69 -9.78
N ARG A 375 11.08 25.64 -11.02
CA ARG A 375 9.67 25.45 -11.37
C ARG A 375 9.44 24.17 -12.14
N PHE A 376 8.22 23.65 -12.01
CA PHE A 376 7.73 22.65 -12.95
C PHE A 376 7.73 23.18 -14.40
N ASN A 377 8.02 22.28 -15.34
CA ASN A 377 7.67 22.51 -16.73
C ASN A 377 6.17 22.86 -16.80
N PRO A 378 5.78 23.97 -17.45
CA PRO A 378 4.37 24.40 -17.51
C PRO A 378 3.41 23.34 -18.07
N ALA A 379 3.91 22.38 -18.87
CA ALA A 379 3.10 21.27 -19.38
C ALA A 379 2.80 20.20 -18.33
N TYR A 380 3.51 20.17 -17.24
CA TYR A 380 3.43 19.15 -16.18
C TYR A 380 2.75 19.66 -14.91
N ASP A 381 2.74 20.96 -14.70
CA ASP A 381 2.17 21.66 -13.54
C ASP A 381 0.64 21.58 -13.55
N CYS A 382 0.01 21.18 -12.45
CA CYS A 382 -1.44 21.22 -12.32
C CYS A 382 -1.99 22.64 -12.14
N GLY A 383 -1.12 23.63 -11.88
CA GLY A 383 -1.44 25.04 -11.68
C GLY A 383 -1.25 25.56 -10.27
N ASP A 384 -0.89 24.70 -9.30
CA ASP A 384 -0.56 25.08 -7.92
C ASP A 384 0.95 25.22 -7.69
N HIS A 385 1.75 24.87 -8.69
CA HIS A 385 3.21 24.94 -8.70
C HIS A 385 3.92 23.98 -7.72
N LEU A 386 3.20 22.96 -7.24
CA LEU A 386 3.69 21.95 -6.32
C LEU A 386 3.42 20.53 -6.83
N HIS A 387 2.23 20.32 -7.40
CA HIS A 387 1.81 19.00 -7.83
C HIS A 387 1.82 18.87 -9.35
N PRO A 388 2.22 17.71 -9.88
CA PRO A 388 2.02 17.40 -11.28
C PRO A 388 0.54 17.26 -11.62
N GLY A 389 0.15 17.59 -12.86
CA GLY A 389 -1.06 17.07 -13.47
C GLY A 389 -0.78 15.71 -14.14
N ASP A 390 -1.80 15.14 -14.82
CA ASP A 390 -1.68 13.84 -15.52
C ASP A 390 -0.44 13.72 -16.42
N ALA A 391 -0.11 14.80 -17.17
CA ALA A 391 1.07 14.81 -18.05
C ALA A 391 2.39 14.75 -17.27
N GLY A 392 2.45 15.39 -16.10
CA GLY A 392 3.61 15.34 -15.22
C GLY A 392 3.78 13.94 -14.58
N TYR A 393 2.70 13.36 -14.07
CA TYR A 393 2.71 11.99 -13.55
C TYR A 393 3.08 10.97 -14.63
N GLN A 394 2.59 11.16 -15.86
CA GLN A 394 2.97 10.33 -17.00
C GLN A 394 4.49 10.46 -17.29
N ALA A 395 5.04 11.68 -17.24
CA ALA A 395 6.48 11.90 -17.45
C ALA A 395 7.30 11.26 -16.33
N MET A 396 6.90 11.39 -15.06
CA MET A 396 7.56 10.77 -13.91
C MET A 396 7.58 9.24 -14.05
N GLY A 397 6.43 8.59 -14.20
CA GLY A 397 6.34 7.15 -14.34
C GLY A 397 7.06 6.62 -15.59
N ALA A 398 7.02 7.37 -16.72
CA ALA A 398 7.72 7.01 -17.94
C ALA A 398 9.24 7.16 -17.85
N GLY A 399 9.73 8.10 -17.04
CA GLY A 399 11.15 8.38 -16.87
C GLY A 399 11.90 7.38 -15.99
N ILE A 400 11.21 6.51 -15.27
CA ILE A 400 11.85 5.48 -14.44
C ILE A 400 12.49 4.41 -15.34
N ASP A 401 13.79 4.14 -15.15
CA ASP A 401 14.50 3.07 -15.84
C ASP A 401 14.06 1.70 -15.28
N LEU A 402 13.37 0.91 -16.11
CA LEU A 402 12.87 -0.41 -15.71
C LEU A 402 13.99 -1.42 -15.39
N LYS A 403 15.22 -1.18 -15.84
CA LYS A 403 16.39 -2.02 -15.49
C LYS A 403 16.68 -2.04 -14.00
N LEU A 404 16.24 -1.04 -13.24
CA LEU A 404 16.36 -1.01 -11.79
C LEU A 404 15.68 -2.22 -11.13
N PHE A 405 14.67 -2.79 -11.78
CA PHE A 405 13.88 -3.90 -11.27
C PHE A 405 14.23 -5.25 -11.91
N GLU A 406 15.24 -5.31 -12.78
CA GLU A 406 15.81 -6.56 -13.23
C GLU A 406 16.61 -7.23 -12.09
N LYS A 407 16.70 -8.57 -12.11
CA LYS A 407 17.36 -9.36 -11.05
C LYS A 407 18.86 -9.13 -10.99
#